data_33cc86c6507e17096db191c36590a0ba
#
_entry.id   33cc86c6507e17096db191c36590a0ba
#
_cell.length_a   1.000
_cell.length_b   1.000
_cell.length_c   1.000
_cell.angle_alpha   90.00
_cell.angle_beta   90.00
_cell.angle_gamma   90.00
#
_symmetry.space_group_name_H-M   'P 1'
#
loop_
_entity.id
_entity.type
_entity.pdbx_description
1 polymer ?
#
loop_
_entity_poly.entity_id
_entity_poly.type
_entity_poly.pdbx_seq_one_letter_code
_entity_poly.pdbx_strand_id
1 'polypeptide(L)'
;TTACLNGPLARHLKAGQEKTAIKNLKKMISIFGQDNIYLELQHQNMAEQTIVNKGLKKMAKDFDLPLIATNDVNYINTKDDQAHDVLLCIQTKHKQSDKDRMTYLGENYSMYSPQKMQELFADTPEAITNTQKLADRCDVEIELGKIQLPDYDLPQGITADNELRRLSIEGVEKRFDFRSEEHTSE
;
A
#
# COMPACT_ATOMS: atom_id res chain seq x y z
N THR A 1 6.03 2.35 7.72
CA THR A 1 5.95 3.77 7.34
C THR A 1 4.53 4.28 7.35
N THR A 2 4.34 5.60 7.17
CA THR A 2 3.02 6.26 7.24
C THR A 2 2.33 6.43 5.88
N ALA A 3 2.96 5.92 4.83
CA ALA A 3 2.46 5.94 3.44
C ALA A 3 2.22 7.35 2.84
N CYS A 4 1.55 7.41 1.69
CA CYS A 4 1.33 8.60 0.87
C CYS A 4 0.17 9.49 1.38
N LEU A 5 -0.27 10.46 0.56
CA LEU A 5 -1.35 11.43 0.88
C LEU A 5 -2.68 10.81 1.32
N ASN A 6 -2.95 9.55 0.97
CA ASN A 6 -4.15 8.82 1.40
C ASN A 6 -3.90 7.94 2.63
N GLY A 7 -2.69 7.97 3.17
CA GLY A 7 -2.29 7.25 4.38
C GLY A 7 -3.05 7.69 5.64
N PRO A 8 -2.97 6.90 6.71
CA PRO A 8 -3.79 7.09 7.91
C PRO A 8 -3.51 8.39 8.67
N LEU A 9 -2.33 9.00 8.48
CA LEU A 9 -2.00 10.32 9.05
C LEU A 9 -2.22 11.43 8.03
N ALA A 10 -1.71 11.25 6.82
CA ALA A 10 -1.68 12.27 5.77
C ALA A 10 -3.07 12.78 5.41
N ARG A 11 -4.06 11.89 5.22
CA ARG A 11 -5.44 12.29 4.91
C ARG A 11 -6.06 13.22 5.96
N HIS A 12 -5.72 13.03 7.24
CA HIS A 12 -6.22 13.87 8.32
C HIS A 12 -5.46 15.18 8.45
N LEU A 13 -4.14 15.15 8.23
CA LEU A 13 -3.31 16.37 8.17
C LEU A 13 -3.75 17.28 7.02
N LYS A 14 -3.97 16.73 5.84
CA LYS A 14 -4.50 17.42 4.67
C LYS A 14 -5.86 18.07 4.94
N ALA A 15 -6.72 17.42 5.72
CA ALA A 15 -8.04 17.93 6.10
C ALA A 15 -8.02 18.86 7.33
N GLY A 16 -6.85 19.22 7.86
CA GLY A 16 -6.73 20.06 9.07
C GLY A 16 -7.15 19.36 10.38
N GLN A 17 -7.29 18.03 10.34
CA GLN A 17 -7.73 17.22 11.48
C GLN A 17 -6.55 16.68 12.30
N GLU A 18 -5.68 17.56 12.77
CA GLU A 18 -4.44 17.18 13.47
C GLU A 18 -4.68 16.25 14.68
N LYS A 19 -5.74 16.53 15.47
CA LYS A 19 -6.08 15.68 16.65
C LYS A 19 -6.36 14.22 16.24
N THR A 20 -7.04 14.02 15.12
CA THR A 20 -7.34 12.66 14.60
C THR A 20 -6.08 11.98 14.07
N ALA A 21 -5.21 12.72 13.37
CA ALA A 21 -3.93 12.21 12.94
C ALA A 21 -3.07 11.75 14.13
N ILE A 22 -2.99 12.55 15.19
CA ILE A 22 -2.28 12.18 16.44
C ILE A 22 -2.89 10.93 17.09
N LYS A 23 -4.22 10.82 17.15
CA LYS A 23 -4.88 9.60 17.66
C LYS A 23 -4.49 8.36 16.87
N ASN A 24 -4.46 8.47 15.55
CA ASN A 24 -4.05 7.37 14.67
C ASN A 24 -2.57 7.02 14.87
N LEU A 25 -1.69 8.02 14.97
CA LEU A 25 -0.27 7.79 15.25
C LEU A 25 -0.07 7.04 16.56
N LYS A 26 -0.73 7.47 17.65
CA LYS A 26 -0.65 6.77 18.95
C LYS A 26 -1.13 5.33 18.86
N LYS A 27 -2.19 5.06 18.07
CA LYS A 27 -2.65 3.70 17.82
C LYS A 27 -1.60 2.88 17.05
N MET A 28 -0.96 3.45 16.04
CA MET A 28 0.13 2.77 15.32
C MET A 28 1.30 2.44 16.27
N ILE A 29 1.72 3.40 17.10
CA ILE A 29 2.78 3.19 18.08
C ILE A 29 2.40 2.07 19.07
N SER A 30 1.15 2.01 19.54
CA SER A 30 0.70 0.95 20.46
C SER A 30 0.68 -0.45 19.84
N ILE A 31 0.54 -0.55 18.51
CA ILE A 31 0.50 -1.83 17.79
C ILE A 31 1.92 -2.30 17.41
N PHE A 32 2.73 -1.40 16.86
CA PHE A 32 4.00 -1.77 16.26
C PHE A 32 5.22 -1.47 17.15
N GLY A 33 5.05 -0.70 18.21
CA GLY A 33 6.13 -0.16 19.03
C GLY A 33 6.76 1.09 18.40
N GLN A 34 7.31 1.98 19.23
CA GLN A 34 7.86 3.26 18.80
C GLN A 34 9.03 3.10 17.83
N ASP A 35 9.93 2.15 18.11
CA ASP A 35 11.13 1.90 17.30
C ASP A 35 10.86 1.34 15.90
N ASN A 36 9.60 0.95 15.63
CA ASN A 36 9.19 0.38 14.35
C ASN A 36 8.30 1.31 13.52
N ILE A 37 8.14 2.57 13.95
CA ILE A 37 7.37 3.58 13.22
C ILE A 37 8.32 4.62 12.61
N TYR A 38 8.17 4.84 11.32
CA TYR A 38 8.86 5.87 10.56
C TYR A 38 7.83 6.77 9.89
N LEU A 39 7.97 8.08 10.07
CA LEU A 39 7.11 9.06 9.39
C LEU A 39 7.71 9.38 8.02
N GLU A 40 6.90 9.13 6.99
CA GLU A 40 7.34 9.15 5.61
C GLU A 40 7.08 10.50 4.95
N LEU A 41 8.15 11.16 4.53
CA LEU A 41 8.09 12.38 3.73
C LEU A 41 8.21 12.04 2.25
N GLN A 42 7.36 12.64 1.42
CA GLN A 42 7.41 12.54 -0.03
C GLN A 42 7.56 13.94 -0.65
N HIS A 43 8.05 14.00 -1.87
CA HIS A 43 8.20 15.24 -2.61
C HIS A 43 7.49 15.13 -3.97
N GLN A 44 6.20 15.44 -3.97
CA GLN A 44 5.44 15.78 -5.16
C GLN A 44 5.19 17.29 -5.17
N ASN A 45 5.08 17.89 -6.35
CA ASN A 45 4.86 19.33 -6.50
C ASN A 45 3.39 19.71 -6.22
N MET A 46 2.88 19.28 -5.06
CA MET A 46 1.49 19.46 -4.62
C MET A 46 1.43 20.27 -3.32
N ALA A 47 0.48 21.19 -3.23
CA ALA A 47 0.27 21.99 -2.02
C ALA A 47 -0.08 21.10 -0.81
N GLU A 48 -0.87 20.05 -1.04
CA GLU A 48 -1.26 19.06 -0.03
C GLU A 48 -0.05 18.34 0.56
N GLN A 49 0.92 17.98 -0.28
CA GLN A 49 2.14 17.32 0.20
C GLN A 49 2.95 18.22 1.13
N THR A 50 3.00 19.51 0.82
CA THR A 50 3.67 20.52 1.68
C THR A 50 2.99 20.59 3.05
N ILE A 51 1.66 20.60 3.09
CA ILE A 51 0.88 20.62 4.34
C ILE A 51 1.16 19.35 5.16
N VAL A 52 1.13 18.20 4.49
CA VAL A 52 1.35 16.90 5.14
C VAL A 52 2.78 16.80 5.68
N ASN A 53 3.79 17.13 4.88
CA ASN A 53 5.19 17.11 5.32
C ASN A 53 5.44 18.00 6.54
N LYS A 54 4.86 19.22 6.57
CA LYS A 54 4.94 20.10 7.73
C LYS A 54 4.33 19.45 8.99
N GLY A 55 3.17 18.82 8.85
CA GLY A 55 2.51 18.13 9.95
C GLY A 55 3.32 16.92 10.44
N LEU A 56 3.85 16.12 9.51
CA LEU A 56 4.68 14.95 9.85
C LEU A 56 6.00 15.35 10.53
N LYS A 57 6.69 16.41 10.07
CA LYS A 57 7.90 16.95 10.73
C LYS A 57 7.61 17.40 12.15
N LYS A 58 6.45 18.06 12.37
CA LYS A 58 6.02 18.42 13.73
C LYS A 58 5.78 17.18 14.59
N MET A 59 5.04 16.19 14.08
CA MET A 59 4.78 14.94 14.80
C MET A 59 6.07 14.17 15.09
N ALA A 60 7.02 14.11 14.17
CA ALA A 60 8.32 13.49 14.37
C ALA A 60 9.02 14.05 15.61
N LYS A 61 9.04 15.39 15.73
CA LYS A 61 9.61 16.08 16.88
C LYS A 61 8.82 15.84 18.16
N ASP A 62 7.47 15.93 18.12
CA ASP A 62 6.61 15.84 19.30
C ASP A 62 6.58 14.42 19.89
N PHE A 63 6.81 13.39 19.08
CA PHE A 63 6.76 11.97 19.46
C PHE A 63 8.12 11.26 19.42
N ASP A 64 9.19 11.99 19.14
CA ASP A 64 10.55 11.43 18.99
C ASP A 64 10.59 10.25 18.02
N LEU A 65 10.05 10.46 16.80
CA LEU A 65 9.97 9.46 15.75
C LEU A 65 10.89 9.80 14.58
N PRO A 66 11.55 8.81 13.97
CA PRO A 66 12.40 9.03 12.82
C PRO A 66 11.59 9.39 11.58
N LEU A 67 12.12 10.33 10.80
CA LEU A 67 11.65 10.65 9.45
C LEU A 67 12.41 9.81 8.43
N ILE A 68 11.73 9.42 7.35
CA ILE A 68 12.33 8.87 6.13
C ILE A 68 11.86 9.65 4.92
N ALA A 69 12.67 9.67 3.88
CA ALA A 69 12.35 10.29 2.60
C ALA A 69 12.14 9.21 1.54
N THR A 70 11.02 9.27 0.84
CA THR A 70 10.73 8.36 -0.26
C THR A 70 10.32 9.11 -1.52
N ASN A 71 10.41 8.43 -2.66
CA ASN A 71 9.91 8.91 -3.93
C ASN A 71 8.86 7.92 -4.43
N ASP A 72 7.63 8.39 -4.64
CA ASP A 72 6.52 7.61 -5.18
C ASP A 72 6.73 7.40 -6.69
N VAL A 73 7.59 6.44 -7.04
CA VAL A 73 8.02 6.19 -8.43
C VAL A 73 6.98 5.38 -9.17
N ASN A 74 6.43 5.94 -10.25
CA ASN A 74 5.51 5.26 -11.16
C ASN A 74 6.11 5.01 -12.54
N TYR A 75 7.18 5.74 -12.90
CA TYR A 75 7.91 5.58 -14.17
C TYR A 75 9.37 6.06 -14.04
N ILE A 76 10.21 5.71 -15.00
CA ILE A 76 11.66 5.97 -14.89
C ILE A 76 11.99 7.42 -15.26
N ASN A 77 11.57 7.89 -16.43
CA ASN A 77 11.91 9.22 -16.93
C ASN A 77 10.70 10.14 -16.89
N THR A 78 10.92 11.43 -16.69
CA THR A 78 9.85 12.44 -16.67
C THR A 78 8.97 12.44 -17.93
N LYS A 79 9.56 12.12 -19.10
CA LYS A 79 8.84 12.02 -20.38
C LYS A 79 7.88 10.80 -20.49
N ASP A 80 7.96 9.87 -19.55
CA ASP A 80 7.18 8.64 -19.56
C ASP A 80 5.78 8.85 -18.93
N ASP A 81 5.47 10.06 -18.46
CA ASP A 81 4.18 10.45 -17.84
C ASP A 81 2.98 10.19 -18.76
N GLN A 82 3.13 10.46 -20.08
CA GLN A 82 2.11 10.21 -21.10
C GLN A 82 1.79 8.70 -21.23
N ALA A 83 2.81 7.86 -21.26
CA ALA A 83 2.64 6.40 -21.34
C ALA A 83 2.00 5.87 -20.05
N HIS A 84 2.40 6.40 -18.90
CA HIS A 84 1.79 6.06 -17.61
C HIS A 84 0.31 6.46 -17.56
N ASP A 85 -0.07 7.62 -18.09
CA ASP A 85 -1.46 8.06 -18.17
C ASP A 85 -2.33 7.11 -19.00
N VAL A 86 -1.79 6.56 -20.09
CA VAL A 86 -2.48 5.50 -20.86
C VAL A 86 -2.67 4.23 -20.02
N LEU A 87 -1.67 3.83 -19.24
CA LEU A 87 -1.80 2.67 -18.35
C LEU A 87 -2.87 2.88 -17.28
N LEU A 88 -2.97 4.07 -16.71
CA LEU A 88 -4.05 4.42 -15.78
C LEU A 88 -5.42 4.33 -16.44
N CYS A 89 -5.56 4.79 -17.68
CA CYS A 89 -6.81 4.67 -18.43
C CYS A 89 -7.21 3.20 -18.62
N ILE A 90 -6.27 2.33 -18.99
CA ILE A 90 -6.51 0.88 -19.13
C ILE A 90 -6.94 0.28 -17.81
N GLN A 91 -6.22 0.56 -16.73
CA GLN A 91 -6.49 0.03 -15.39
C GLN A 91 -7.86 0.45 -14.87
N THR A 92 -8.24 1.70 -15.09
CA THR A 92 -9.49 2.29 -14.57
C THR A 92 -10.66 2.19 -15.55
N LYS A 93 -10.45 1.60 -16.75
CA LYS A 93 -11.43 1.46 -17.82
C LYS A 93 -11.99 2.81 -18.32
N HIS A 94 -11.14 3.82 -18.37
CA HIS A 94 -11.42 5.14 -18.90
C HIS A 94 -10.72 5.41 -20.22
N LYS A 95 -11.15 6.43 -20.94
CA LYS A 95 -10.46 6.98 -22.11
C LYS A 95 -9.66 8.22 -21.68
N GLN A 96 -8.56 8.53 -22.38
CA GLN A 96 -7.81 9.77 -22.12
C GLN A 96 -8.65 11.05 -22.29
N SER A 97 -9.70 11.01 -23.14
CA SER A 97 -10.63 12.12 -23.34
C SER A 97 -11.62 12.34 -22.19
N ASP A 98 -11.77 11.40 -21.27
CA ASP A 98 -12.71 11.50 -20.17
C ASP A 98 -12.24 12.57 -19.18
N LYS A 99 -13.14 13.45 -18.72
CA LYS A 99 -12.79 14.56 -17.82
C LYS A 99 -12.67 14.12 -16.37
N ASP A 100 -13.52 13.19 -15.94
CA ASP A 100 -13.57 12.67 -14.56
C ASP A 100 -12.82 11.32 -14.48
N ARG A 101 -11.49 11.34 -14.60
CA ARG A 101 -10.66 10.15 -14.50
C ARG A 101 -9.45 10.38 -13.62
N MET A 102 -8.89 9.29 -13.11
CA MET A 102 -7.60 9.33 -12.44
C MET A 102 -6.50 9.70 -13.46
N THR A 103 -5.70 10.69 -13.12
CA THR A 103 -4.51 11.09 -13.90
C THR A 103 -3.45 11.65 -12.96
N TYR A 104 -2.19 11.46 -13.32
CA TYR A 104 -1.02 12.05 -12.66
C TYR A 104 -0.29 13.03 -13.57
N LEU A 105 -0.89 13.39 -14.72
CA LEU A 105 -0.31 14.40 -15.60
C LEU A 105 -0.23 15.76 -14.88
N GLY A 106 0.91 16.42 -15.04
CA GLY A 106 1.22 17.67 -14.35
C GLY A 106 2.01 17.52 -13.05
N GLU A 107 2.09 16.30 -12.52
CA GLU A 107 2.90 15.91 -11.37
C GLU A 107 4.12 15.10 -11.82
N ASN A 108 5.15 15.04 -11.00
CA ASN A 108 6.36 14.27 -11.34
C ASN A 108 6.50 13.04 -10.44
N TYR A 109 6.25 11.89 -11.01
CA TYR A 109 6.41 10.56 -10.39
C TYR A 109 7.56 9.75 -11.00
N SER A 110 8.53 10.43 -11.63
CA SER A 110 9.73 9.80 -12.18
C SER A 110 10.70 9.39 -11.07
N MET A 111 11.59 8.47 -11.40
CA MET A 111 12.68 8.08 -10.51
C MET A 111 13.71 9.20 -10.39
N TYR A 112 13.95 9.67 -9.17
CA TYR A 112 15.00 10.65 -8.88
C TYR A 112 16.34 9.96 -8.58
N SER A 113 17.43 10.62 -8.96
CA SER A 113 18.77 10.19 -8.53
C SER A 113 18.96 10.43 -7.02
N PRO A 114 19.91 9.71 -6.38
CA PRO A 114 20.25 9.97 -4.97
C PRO A 114 20.61 11.43 -4.70
N GLN A 115 21.34 12.07 -5.62
CA GLN A 115 21.70 13.49 -5.52
C GLN A 115 20.46 14.38 -5.53
N LYS A 116 19.52 14.09 -6.44
CA LYS A 116 18.27 14.84 -6.51
C LYS A 116 17.43 14.68 -5.24
N MET A 117 17.37 13.48 -4.67
CA MET A 117 16.71 13.26 -3.38
C MET A 117 17.38 14.06 -2.25
N GLN A 118 18.70 14.11 -2.19
CA GLN A 118 19.42 14.94 -1.21
C GLN A 118 19.11 16.44 -1.35
N GLU A 119 19.01 16.95 -2.57
CA GLU A 119 18.60 18.33 -2.84
C GLU A 119 17.18 18.62 -2.35
N LEU A 120 16.22 17.72 -2.66
CA LEU A 120 14.81 17.88 -2.32
C LEU A 120 14.53 17.84 -0.81
N PHE A 121 15.36 17.13 -0.07
CA PHE A 121 15.26 17.00 1.39
C PHE A 121 16.44 17.65 2.13
N ALA A 122 17.06 18.68 1.53
CA ALA A 122 18.20 19.38 2.12
C ALA A 122 17.87 20.01 3.50
N ASP A 123 16.61 20.32 3.76
CA ASP A 123 16.11 20.83 5.04
C ASP A 123 15.85 19.71 6.09
N THR A 124 16.01 18.46 5.71
CA THR A 124 15.72 17.27 6.55
C THR A 124 16.66 16.12 6.14
N PRO A 125 17.99 16.31 6.17
CA PRO A 125 18.97 15.34 5.65
C PRO A 125 18.95 14.00 6.40
N GLU A 126 18.52 14.00 7.66
CA GLU A 126 18.33 12.77 8.45
C GLU A 126 17.29 11.83 7.84
N ALA A 127 16.29 12.35 7.11
CA ALA A 127 15.29 11.51 6.46
C ALA A 127 15.92 10.63 5.37
N ILE A 128 16.90 11.14 4.62
CA ILE A 128 17.68 10.36 3.64
C ILE A 128 18.54 9.31 4.35
N THR A 129 19.27 9.71 5.39
CA THR A 129 20.14 8.78 6.14
C THR A 129 19.32 7.66 6.80
N ASN A 130 18.16 7.99 7.35
CA ASN A 130 17.28 7.00 7.99
C ASN A 130 16.67 6.02 6.99
N THR A 131 16.48 6.40 5.71
CA THR A 131 16.04 5.48 4.66
C THR A 131 17.05 4.33 4.49
N GLN A 132 18.35 4.63 4.48
CA GLN A 132 19.39 3.60 4.44
C GLN A 132 19.37 2.73 5.71
N LYS A 133 19.30 3.34 6.90
CA LYS A 133 19.21 2.58 8.16
C LYS A 133 18.00 1.66 8.22
N LEU A 134 16.86 2.09 7.66
CA LEU A 134 15.68 1.24 7.56
C LEU A 134 15.90 0.08 6.61
N ALA A 135 16.52 0.31 5.44
CA ALA A 135 16.86 -0.75 4.50
C ALA A 135 17.79 -1.79 5.12
N ASP A 136 18.81 -1.35 5.87
CA ASP A 136 19.77 -2.21 6.55
C ASP A 136 19.12 -3.09 7.65
N ARG A 137 17.94 -2.70 8.16
CA ARG A 137 17.16 -3.49 9.12
C ARG A 137 16.28 -4.55 8.45
N CYS A 138 16.07 -4.46 7.15
CA CYS A 138 15.24 -5.39 6.41
C CYS A 138 16.12 -6.58 5.96
N ASP A 139 15.86 -7.74 6.57
CA ASP A 139 16.50 -9.01 6.21
C ASP A 139 15.38 -10.05 6.04
N VAL A 140 14.84 -10.10 4.82
CA VAL A 140 13.70 -10.97 4.48
C VAL A 140 14.09 -11.86 3.32
N GLU A 141 14.11 -13.17 3.57
CA GLU A 141 14.24 -14.19 2.53
C GLU A 141 12.88 -14.72 2.14
N ILE A 142 12.52 -14.58 0.86
CA ILE A 142 11.26 -15.08 0.31
C ILE A 142 11.56 -16.37 -0.45
N GLU A 143 11.03 -17.48 0.04
CA GLU A 143 11.14 -18.79 -0.61
C GLU A 143 10.31 -18.80 -1.90
N LEU A 144 10.98 -18.64 -3.04
CA LEU A 144 10.34 -18.63 -4.35
C LEU A 144 10.22 -20.03 -4.94
N GLY A 145 9.21 -20.26 -5.76
CA GLY A 145 9.02 -21.53 -6.51
C GLY A 145 8.42 -22.66 -5.69
N LYS A 146 8.11 -22.47 -4.40
CA LYS A 146 7.40 -23.43 -3.58
C LYS A 146 5.91 -23.11 -3.55
N ILE A 147 5.13 -24.02 -4.08
CA ILE A 147 3.66 -23.90 -4.04
C ILE A 147 3.20 -24.15 -2.60
N GLN A 148 2.61 -23.14 -1.99
CA GLN A 148 1.98 -23.23 -0.67
C GLN A 148 0.47 -23.19 -0.88
N LEU A 149 -0.17 -24.34 -0.70
CA LEU A 149 -1.63 -24.43 -0.66
C LEU A 149 -2.09 -24.21 0.78
N PRO A 150 -3.19 -23.48 1.01
CA PRO A 150 -3.75 -23.37 2.35
C PRO A 150 -4.24 -24.74 2.85
N ASP A 151 -3.90 -25.06 4.08
CA ASP A 151 -4.47 -26.23 4.75
C ASP A 151 -5.95 -25.96 5.06
N TYR A 152 -6.77 -26.97 4.86
CA TYR A 152 -8.19 -26.96 5.22
C TYR A 152 -8.39 -27.83 6.47
N ASP A 153 -8.94 -27.25 7.52
CA ASP A 153 -9.23 -27.96 8.76
C ASP A 153 -10.32 -29.01 8.52
N LEU A 154 -9.92 -30.27 8.47
CA LEU A 154 -10.83 -31.38 8.25
C LEU A 154 -11.39 -31.87 9.59
N PRO A 155 -12.67 -32.26 9.63
CA PRO A 155 -13.22 -33.02 10.77
C PRO A 155 -12.44 -34.31 11.01
N GLN A 156 -12.33 -34.70 12.25
CA GLN A 156 -11.54 -35.87 12.65
C GLN A 156 -12.03 -37.15 11.92
N GLY A 157 -11.11 -37.85 11.24
CA GLY A 157 -11.38 -39.07 10.52
C GLY A 157 -11.98 -38.91 9.12
N ILE A 158 -12.09 -37.66 8.60
CA ILE A 158 -12.59 -37.40 7.26
C ILE A 158 -11.40 -37.03 6.35
N THR A 159 -11.36 -37.58 5.14
CA THR A 159 -10.39 -37.25 4.11
C THR A 159 -10.82 -35.99 3.33
N ALA A 160 -9.86 -35.28 2.76
CA ALA A 160 -10.14 -34.10 1.92
C ALA A 160 -11.11 -34.40 0.77
N ASP A 161 -10.96 -35.56 0.12
CA ASP A 161 -11.83 -35.99 -0.98
C ASP A 161 -13.29 -36.20 -0.52
N ASN A 162 -13.47 -36.84 0.64
CA ASN A 162 -14.79 -37.07 1.19
C ASN A 162 -15.47 -35.76 1.61
N GLU A 163 -14.73 -34.84 2.20
CA GLU A 163 -15.25 -33.53 2.58
C GLU A 163 -15.58 -32.68 1.35
N LEU A 164 -14.71 -32.68 0.34
CA LEU A 164 -14.98 -31.99 -0.92
C LEU A 164 -16.24 -32.51 -1.60
N ARG A 165 -16.41 -33.86 -1.65
CA ARG A 165 -17.62 -34.50 -2.19
C ARG A 165 -18.86 -34.07 -1.41
N ARG A 166 -18.82 -34.12 -0.08
CA ARG A 166 -19.93 -33.72 0.78
C ARG A 166 -20.33 -32.25 0.55
N LEU A 167 -19.37 -31.35 0.57
CA LEU A 167 -19.60 -29.90 0.33
C LEU A 167 -20.13 -29.61 -1.08
N SER A 168 -19.66 -30.38 -2.07
CA SER A 168 -20.13 -30.25 -3.45
C SER A 168 -21.60 -30.65 -3.60
N ILE A 169 -22.00 -31.78 -3.01
CA ILE A 169 -23.40 -32.26 -3.01
C ILE A 169 -24.30 -31.25 -2.31
N GLU A 170 -23.96 -30.83 -1.09
CA GLU A 170 -24.72 -29.77 -0.39
C GLU A 170 -24.82 -28.47 -1.20
N GLY A 171 -23.74 -28.10 -1.90
CA GLY A 171 -23.71 -26.91 -2.74
C GLY A 171 -24.65 -27.01 -3.94
N VAL A 172 -24.75 -28.18 -4.55
CA VAL A 172 -25.68 -28.46 -5.66
C VAL A 172 -27.14 -28.39 -5.17
N GLU A 173 -27.45 -29.10 -4.09
CA GLU A 173 -28.81 -29.08 -3.51
C GLU A 173 -29.29 -27.65 -3.14
N LYS A 174 -28.39 -26.85 -2.54
CA LYS A 174 -28.70 -25.45 -2.18
C LYS A 174 -28.91 -24.51 -3.36
N ARG A 175 -28.26 -24.81 -4.51
CA ARG A 175 -28.25 -23.88 -5.66
C ARG A 175 -29.25 -24.23 -6.75
N PHE A 176 -29.51 -25.53 -6.94
CA PHE A 176 -30.21 -25.99 -8.15
C PHE A 176 -31.53 -26.70 -7.86
N ASP A 177 -31.92 -26.91 -6.63
CA ASP A 177 -33.16 -27.56 -6.20
C ASP A 177 -33.43 -28.93 -6.89
N PHE A 178 -32.34 -29.67 -7.22
CA PHE A 178 -32.41 -31.03 -7.75
C PHE A 178 -31.33 -31.93 -7.13
N ARG A 179 -31.55 -33.23 -7.14
CA ARG A 179 -30.65 -34.24 -6.59
C ARG A 179 -29.53 -34.57 -7.58
N SER A 180 -28.28 -34.53 -7.15
CA SER A 180 -27.12 -34.87 -7.99
C SER A 180 -27.06 -36.32 -8.47
N GLU A 181 -27.82 -37.24 -7.82
CA GLU A 181 -27.84 -38.65 -8.15
C GLU A 181 -28.57 -38.96 -9.47
N GLU A 182 -29.42 -38.06 -9.97
CA GLU A 182 -30.15 -38.27 -11.23
C GLU A 182 -29.28 -38.06 -12.48
N HIS A 183 -28.06 -37.51 -12.33
CA HIS A 183 -27.16 -37.23 -13.46
C HIS A 183 -25.95 -38.15 -13.60
N THR A 184 -25.83 -39.21 -12.79
CA THR A 184 -24.70 -40.16 -12.85
C THR A 184 -25.01 -41.47 -13.56
N SER A 185 -26.15 -41.60 -14.26
CA SER A 185 -26.61 -42.82 -14.95
C SER A 185 -26.77 -42.64 -16.47
N GLU A 186 -25.81 -41.96 -17.14
CA GLU A 186 -25.61 -42.10 -18.60
C GLU A 186 -24.14 -42.36 -18.94
#